data_32ac412deaafcb4aeaa7decb71c6d89b
#
_entry.id   32ac412deaafcb4aeaa7decb71c6d89b
#
_cell.length_a   1.000
_cell.length_b   1.000
_cell.length_c   1.000
_cell.angle_alpha   90.00
_cell.angle_beta   90.00
_cell.angle_gamma   90.00
#
_symmetry.space_group_name_H-M   'P 1'
#
loop_
_entity.id
_entity.type
_entity.pdbx_description
1 polymer ?
#
loop_
_entity_poly.entity_id
_entity_poly.type
_entity_poly.pdbx_seq_one_letter_code
_entity_poly.pdbx_strand_id
1 'polypeptide(L)'
;VKDYFDPRSANYEDTVLYIRLVMKLLEQSASSYRDKYELSSRRIDDMRNGIKYLLSLHRLYIVLGKSKEAEEVKKKAMVWRDKMDADQKSGSSN
;
A
#
# COMPACT_ATOMS: atom_id res chain seq x y z
N VAL A 1 -18.81 11.13 10.80
CA VAL A 1 -18.04 10.20 9.99
C VAL A 1 -18.90 9.09 9.41
N LYS A 2 -19.88 8.61 10.15
CA LYS A 2 -20.80 7.58 9.64
C LYS A 2 -21.53 8.02 8.38
N ASP A 3 -21.87 9.31 8.29
CA ASP A 3 -22.61 9.85 7.15
C ASP A 3 -21.83 9.73 5.84
N TYR A 4 -20.51 9.70 5.90
CA TYR A 4 -19.68 9.61 4.70
C TYR A 4 -19.82 8.28 3.98
N PHE A 5 -20.26 7.23 4.69
CA PHE A 5 -20.40 5.90 4.10
C PHE A 5 -21.88 5.53 3.86
N ASP A 6 -22.80 6.45 4.11
CA ASP A 6 -24.21 6.25 3.84
C ASP A 6 -24.51 6.74 2.43
N PRO A 7 -24.99 5.87 1.51
CA PRO A 7 -25.31 6.29 0.14
C PRO A 7 -26.35 7.39 0.04
N ARG A 8 -27.11 7.59 1.11
CA ARG A 8 -28.13 8.66 1.15
C ARG A 8 -27.56 9.99 1.62
N SER A 9 -26.32 9.99 2.09
CA SER A 9 -25.65 11.21 2.53
C SER A 9 -25.34 12.12 1.35
N ALA A 10 -25.51 13.42 1.50
CA ALA A 10 -25.15 14.39 0.47
C ALA A 10 -23.65 14.38 0.16
N ASN A 11 -22.82 13.90 1.09
CA ASN A 11 -21.37 13.87 0.94
C ASN A 11 -20.84 12.53 0.45
N TYR A 12 -21.72 11.57 0.17
CA TYR A 12 -21.30 10.22 -0.15
C TYR A 12 -20.41 10.16 -1.41
N GLU A 13 -20.84 10.81 -2.49
CA GLU A 13 -20.10 10.80 -3.75
C GLU A 13 -18.73 11.43 -3.62
N ASP A 14 -18.63 12.57 -2.94
CA ASP A 14 -17.37 13.25 -2.70
C ASP A 14 -16.44 12.39 -1.87
N THR A 15 -16.97 11.70 -0.88
CA THR A 15 -16.18 10.81 -0.04
C THR A 15 -15.64 9.63 -0.84
N VAL A 16 -16.46 9.05 -1.71
CA VAL A 16 -16.04 7.94 -2.57
C VAL A 16 -14.91 8.38 -3.49
N LEU A 17 -15.02 9.55 -4.10
CA LEU A 17 -13.97 10.09 -4.95
C LEU A 17 -12.68 10.33 -4.18
N TYR A 18 -12.80 10.88 -2.98
CA TYR A 18 -11.66 11.13 -2.11
C TYR A 18 -10.95 9.82 -1.75
N ILE A 19 -11.72 8.81 -1.36
CA ILE A 19 -11.17 7.50 -1.00
C ILE A 19 -10.44 6.87 -2.19
N ARG A 20 -11.03 6.94 -3.39
CA ARG A 20 -10.39 6.43 -4.60
C ARG A 20 -9.07 7.14 -4.88
N LEU A 21 -9.04 8.45 -4.68
CA LEU A 21 -7.81 9.22 -4.86
C LEU A 21 -6.74 8.79 -3.86
N VAL A 22 -7.12 8.63 -2.59
CA VAL A 22 -6.19 8.17 -1.56
C VAL A 22 -5.62 6.79 -1.92
N MET A 23 -6.48 5.87 -2.35
CA MET A 23 -6.04 4.54 -2.76
C MET A 23 -5.04 4.60 -3.91
N LYS A 24 -5.32 5.41 -4.90
CA LYS A 24 -4.42 5.60 -6.03
C LYS A 24 -3.08 6.16 -5.60
N LEU A 25 -3.09 7.16 -4.71
CA LEU A 25 -1.87 7.75 -4.18
C LEU A 25 -1.05 6.74 -3.38
N LEU A 26 -1.70 5.90 -2.59
CA LEU A 26 -1.02 4.85 -1.83
C LEU A 26 -0.36 3.84 -2.77
N GLU A 27 -1.06 3.42 -3.82
CA GLU A 27 -0.51 2.51 -4.82
C GLU A 27 0.69 3.12 -5.53
N GLN A 28 0.56 4.37 -5.96
CA GLN A 28 1.64 5.07 -6.64
C GLN A 28 2.85 5.27 -5.73
N SER A 29 2.61 5.62 -4.48
CA SER A 29 3.69 5.80 -3.52
C SER A 29 4.42 4.50 -3.24
N ALA A 30 3.67 3.41 -3.07
CA ALA A 30 4.27 2.09 -2.87
C ALA A 30 5.15 1.71 -4.06
N SER A 31 4.63 1.86 -5.27
CA SER A 31 5.36 1.54 -6.50
C SER A 31 6.58 2.43 -6.68
N SER A 32 6.46 3.72 -6.36
CA SER A 32 7.59 4.65 -6.47
C SER A 32 8.74 4.25 -5.55
N TYR A 33 8.44 3.90 -4.31
CA TYR A 33 9.49 3.48 -3.37
C TYR A 33 10.12 2.16 -3.79
N ARG A 34 9.30 1.22 -4.29
CA ARG A 34 9.83 -0.04 -4.80
C ARG A 34 10.75 0.19 -5.99
N ASP A 35 10.31 1.01 -6.94
CA ASP A 35 11.10 1.33 -8.12
C ASP A 35 12.41 2.02 -7.75
N LYS A 36 12.34 2.95 -6.81
CA LYS A 36 13.52 3.62 -6.32
C LYS A 36 14.52 2.61 -5.73
N TYR A 37 14.01 1.67 -4.94
CA TYR A 37 14.83 0.60 -4.37
C TYR A 37 15.46 -0.26 -5.47
N GLU A 38 14.64 -0.75 -6.40
CA GLU A 38 15.09 -1.70 -7.43
C GLU A 38 16.02 -1.05 -8.46
N LEU A 39 15.74 0.18 -8.86
CA LEU A 39 16.39 0.81 -10.00
C LEU A 39 17.50 1.77 -9.63
N SER A 40 17.56 2.20 -8.40
CA SER A 40 18.44 3.32 -8.04
C SER A 40 19.14 3.12 -6.70
N SER A 41 18.42 3.26 -5.60
CA SER A 41 19.04 3.41 -4.29
C SER A 41 19.51 2.10 -3.65
N ARG A 42 18.79 1.03 -3.87
CA ARG A 42 19.00 -0.26 -3.15
C ARG A 42 18.95 -0.11 -1.63
N ARG A 43 18.36 0.97 -1.15
CA ARG A 43 18.27 1.23 0.28
C ARG A 43 17.06 0.50 0.86
N ILE A 44 17.33 -0.30 1.89
CA ILE A 44 16.28 -1.08 2.56
C ILE A 44 15.15 -0.17 3.06
N ASP A 45 15.47 1.05 3.48
CA ASP A 45 14.46 2.01 3.94
C ASP A 45 13.43 2.33 2.86
N ASP A 46 13.84 2.42 1.60
CA ASP A 46 12.92 2.69 0.49
C ASP A 46 11.97 1.52 0.29
N MET A 47 12.47 0.29 0.34
CA MET A 47 11.62 -0.89 0.24
C MET A 47 10.66 -0.97 1.42
N ARG A 48 11.15 -0.69 2.61
CA ARG A 48 10.33 -0.67 3.83
C ARG A 48 9.19 0.35 3.72
N ASN A 49 9.49 1.53 3.18
CA ASN A 49 8.47 2.55 2.96
C ASN A 49 7.42 2.08 1.95
N GLY A 50 7.84 1.43 0.88
CA GLY A 50 6.92 0.85 -0.10
C GLY A 50 5.96 -0.14 0.56
N ILE A 51 6.49 -1.02 1.40
CA ILE A 51 5.68 -2.01 2.12
C ILE A 51 4.69 -1.31 3.06
N LYS A 52 5.11 -0.25 3.75
CA LYS A 52 4.21 0.52 4.62
C LYS A 52 3.02 1.07 3.85
N TYR A 53 3.24 1.58 2.65
CA TYR A 53 2.15 2.08 1.82
C TYR A 53 1.21 0.96 1.38
N LEU A 54 1.74 -0.22 1.05
CA LEU A 54 0.90 -1.38 0.74
C LEU A 54 0.05 -1.79 1.94
N LEU A 55 0.62 -1.78 3.13
CA LEU A 55 -0.13 -2.14 4.34
C LEU A 55 -1.20 -1.10 4.66
N SER A 56 -0.94 0.17 4.40
CA SER A 56 -1.95 1.22 4.53
C SER A 56 -3.11 0.99 3.56
N LEU A 57 -2.79 0.63 2.32
CA LEU A 57 -3.79 0.30 1.31
C LEU A 57 -4.60 -0.92 1.73
N HIS A 58 -3.95 -1.94 2.28
CA HIS A 58 -4.61 -3.13 2.81
C HIS A 58 -5.65 -2.76 3.87
N ARG A 59 -5.27 -1.91 4.83
CA ARG A 59 -6.20 -1.47 5.88
C ARG A 59 -7.38 -0.73 5.30
N LEU A 60 -7.15 0.12 4.30
CA LEU A 60 -8.22 0.86 3.67
C LEU A 60 -9.22 -0.09 2.99
N TYR A 61 -8.73 -1.10 2.28
CA TYR A 61 -9.61 -2.11 1.69
C TYR A 61 -10.43 -2.86 2.74
N ILE A 62 -9.82 -3.18 3.88
CA ILE A 62 -10.54 -3.83 4.99
C ILE A 62 -11.68 -2.94 5.47
N VAL A 63 -11.42 -1.65 5.70
CA VAL A 63 -12.43 -0.68 6.16
C VAL A 63 -13.57 -0.59 5.16
N LEU A 64 -13.26 -0.66 3.86
CA LEU A 64 -14.25 -0.58 2.80
C LEU A 64 -14.98 -1.89 2.54
N GLY A 65 -14.64 -2.96 3.26
CA GLY A 65 -15.27 -4.26 3.07
C GLY A 65 -14.81 -4.99 1.82
N LYS A 66 -13.70 -4.56 1.23
CA LYS A 66 -13.15 -5.17 0.01
C LYS A 66 -12.11 -6.22 0.38
N SER A 67 -12.59 -7.34 0.93
CA SER A 67 -11.70 -8.37 1.48
C SER A 67 -10.82 -9.04 0.43
N LYS A 68 -11.31 -9.22 -0.78
CA LYS A 68 -10.54 -9.84 -1.86
C LYS A 68 -9.33 -8.96 -2.24
N GLU A 69 -9.58 -7.68 -2.46
CA GLU A 69 -8.54 -6.72 -2.79
C GLU A 69 -7.56 -6.55 -1.63
N ALA A 70 -8.08 -6.56 -0.40
CA ALA A 70 -7.24 -6.48 0.79
C ALA A 70 -6.26 -7.66 0.86
N GLU A 71 -6.75 -8.86 0.55
CA GLU A 71 -5.91 -10.05 0.58
C GLU A 71 -4.85 -10.02 -0.51
N GLU A 72 -5.19 -9.56 -1.70
CA GLU A 72 -4.24 -9.42 -2.80
C GLU A 72 -3.11 -8.46 -2.45
N VAL A 73 -3.44 -7.32 -1.84
CA VAL A 73 -2.44 -6.34 -1.41
C VAL A 73 -1.57 -6.91 -0.31
N LYS A 74 -2.16 -7.65 0.62
CA LYS A 74 -1.40 -8.28 1.70
C LYS A 74 -0.39 -9.27 1.15
N LYS A 75 -0.79 -10.10 0.19
CA LYS A 75 0.12 -11.05 -0.46
C LYS A 75 1.28 -10.32 -1.15
N LYS A 76 0.97 -9.23 -1.83
CA LYS A 76 1.98 -8.42 -2.49
C LYS A 76 2.98 -7.85 -1.48
N ALA A 77 2.48 -7.35 -0.36
CA ALA A 77 3.33 -6.82 0.71
C ALA A 77 4.25 -7.91 1.29
N MET A 78 3.73 -9.13 1.43
CA MET A 78 4.53 -10.24 1.92
C MET A 78 5.63 -10.62 0.94
N VAL A 79 5.34 -10.63 -0.36
CA VAL A 79 6.35 -10.90 -1.39
C VAL A 79 7.45 -9.85 -1.34
N TRP A 80 7.08 -8.59 -1.22
CA TRP A 80 8.07 -7.51 -1.12
C TRP A 80 8.91 -7.63 0.13
N ARG A 81 8.29 -8.02 1.25
CA ARG A 81 9.00 -8.23 2.50
C ARG A 81 9.99 -9.37 2.40
N ASP A 82 9.59 -10.47 1.78
CA ASP A 82 10.48 -11.63 1.60
C ASP A 82 11.68 -11.24 0.74
N LYS A 83 11.45 -10.48 -0.32
CA LYS A 83 12.54 -9.98 -1.16
C LYS A 83 13.46 -9.05 -0.37
N MET A 84 12.90 -8.16 0.41
CA MET A 84 13.67 -7.25 1.24
C MET A 84 14.55 -8.03 2.22
N ASP A 85 13.99 -9.04 2.88
CA ASP A 85 14.72 -9.87 3.81
C ASP A 85 15.84 -10.63 3.13
N ALA A 86 15.59 -11.18 1.94
CA ALA A 86 16.59 -11.88 1.15
C ALA A 86 17.74 -10.95 0.75
N ASP A 87 17.40 -9.75 0.27
CA ASP A 87 18.40 -8.77 -0.12
C ASP A 87 19.21 -8.29 1.08
N GLN A 88 18.57 -8.15 2.23
CA GLN A 88 19.23 -7.73 3.45
C GLN A 88 20.24 -8.78 3.93
N LYS A 89 19.88 -10.06 3.83
CA LYS A 89 20.79 -11.15 4.16
C LYS A 89 21.99 -11.16 3.21
N SER A 90 21.76 -10.97 1.92
CA SER A 90 22.84 -10.87 0.95
C SER A 90 23.76 -9.70 1.24
N GLY A 91 23.17 -8.56 1.59
CA GLY A 91 23.92 -7.37 1.93
C GLY A 91 24.77 -7.55 3.20
N SER A 92 24.21 -8.24 4.19
CA SER A 92 24.92 -8.44 5.46
C SER A 92 26.08 -9.42 5.35
N SER A 93 26.12 -10.23 4.31
CA SER A 93 27.24 -11.16 4.08
C SER A 93 28.44 -10.47 3.45
N ASN A 94 28.26 -9.24 3.05
CA ASN A 94 29.33 -8.44 2.49
C ASN A 94 30.08 -7.70 3.60
#